data_4ee4685bb4313e80374b364a3059faf2
#
_entry.id   4ee4685bb4313e80374b364a3059faf2
#
_cell.length_a   1.000
_cell.length_b   1.000
_cell.length_c   1.000
_cell.angle_alpha   90.00
_cell.angle_beta   90.00
_cell.angle_gamma   90.00
#
_symmetry.space_group_name_H-M   'P 1'
#
loop_
_entity.id
_entity.type
_entity.pdbx_description
1 polymer ?
#
loop_
_entity_poly.entity_id
_entity_poly.type
_entity_poly.pdbx_seq_one_letter_code
_entity_poly.pdbx_strand_id
1 'polypeptide(L)'
;MRIVIALPVLNEEKVLRPTVEAVHRFARVALSGHDVVIVIADNGSTDGTEAAGRLLQRELPGVRYLRLAGRGKGLAIREAWRSEDADAYVFMDADLATDLAALPELVRRIEDGAGLAVGSRFHQDSVVERSMFRKVLSHGYRTLLGVVLDTDVADVPCGFKAASSRLVRDVMPAVCDDRWFFDTELVVRA
;
A
#
# COMPACT_ATOMS: atom_id res chain seq x y z
N MET A 1 9.27 -16.06 -1.80
CA MET A 1 9.70 -14.67 -2.09
C MET A 1 9.90 -13.87 -0.81
N ARG A 2 10.69 -12.81 -0.88
CA ARG A 2 10.71 -11.75 0.13
C ARG A 2 9.71 -10.65 -0.27
N ILE A 3 8.85 -10.24 0.66
CA ILE A 3 7.77 -9.30 0.42
C ILE A 3 7.88 -8.14 1.41
N VAL A 4 7.86 -6.91 0.92
CA VAL A 4 7.78 -5.71 1.75
C VAL A 4 6.37 -5.14 1.69
N ILE A 5 5.75 -4.93 2.84
CA ILE A 5 4.45 -4.27 2.98
C ILE A 5 4.66 -2.90 3.62
N ALA A 6 4.49 -1.84 2.85
CA ALA A 6 4.57 -0.46 3.33
C ALA A 6 3.21 0.00 3.88
N LEU A 7 3.22 0.53 5.09
CA LEU A 7 2.09 1.17 5.77
C LEU A 7 2.42 2.66 5.98
N PRO A 8 2.03 3.55 5.05
CA PRO A 8 2.18 4.99 5.24
C PRO A 8 1.23 5.48 6.34
N VAL A 9 1.76 6.17 7.34
CA VAL A 9 1.00 6.66 8.49
C VAL A 9 1.26 8.14 8.76
N LEU A 10 0.24 8.86 9.25
CA LEU A 10 0.36 10.23 9.72
C LEU A 10 -0.67 10.50 10.81
N ASN A 11 -0.22 10.64 12.06
CA ASN A 11 -1.07 10.87 13.24
C ASN A 11 -2.11 9.75 13.43
N GLU A 12 -1.64 8.51 13.46
CA GLU A 12 -2.47 7.30 13.55
C GLU A 12 -2.29 6.58 14.90
N GLU A 13 -1.92 7.30 15.97
CA GLU A 13 -1.64 6.74 17.31
C GLU A 13 -2.70 5.72 17.77
N LYS A 14 -3.98 6.03 17.55
CA LYS A 14 -5.10 5.22 18.06
C LYS A 14 -5.34 3.93 17.29
N VAL A 15 -5.04 3.94 15.99
CA VAL A 15 -5.34 2.82 15.09
C VAL A 15 -4.10 2.04 14.66
N LEU A 16 -2.90 2.59 14.86
CA LEU A 16 -1.66 1.98 14.38
C LEU A 16 -1.45 0.57 14.93
N ARG A 17 -1.56 0.39 16.26
CA ARG A 17 -1.34 -0.92 16.88
C ARG A 17 -2.30 -1.99 16.35
N PRO A 18 -3.63 -1.83 16.45
CA PRO A 18 -4.56 -2.85 15.95
C PRO A 18 -4.37 -3.13 14.45
N THR A 19 -4.06 -2.11 13.64
CA THR A 19 -3.78 -2.27 12.21
C THR A 19 -2.55 -3.14 11.97
N VAL A 20 -1.40 -2.79 12.56
CA VAL A 20 -0.15 -3.52 12.34
C VAL A 20 -0.25 -4.95 12.86
N GLU A 21 -0.87 -5.17 14.02
CA GLU A 21 -1.09 -6.51 14.57
C GLU A 21 -2.01 -7.35 13.67
N ALA A 22 -3.05 -6.76 13.08
CA ALA A 22 -3.94 -7.44 12.13
C ALA A 22 -3.20 -7.85 10.87
N VAL A 23 -2.46 -6.91 10.24
CA VAL A 23 -1.66 -7.17 9.03
C VAL A 23 -0.59 -8.23 9.31
N HIS A 24 0.14 -8.10 10.43
CA HIS A 24 1.20 -9.03 10.81
C HIS A 24 0.65 -10.45 11.03
N ARG A 25 -0.46 -10.59 11.79
CA ARG A 25 -1.10 -11.88 12.04
C ARG A 25 -1.61 -12.51 10.73
N PHE A 26 -2.27 -11.71 9.91
CA PHE A 26 -2.81 -12.17 8.64
C PHE A 26 -1.70 -12.63 7.69
N ALA A 27 -0.65 -11.82 7.51
CA ALA A 27 0.46 -12.12 6.62
C ALA A 27 1.20 -13.41 7.05
N ARG A 28 1.41 -13.62 8.36
CA ARG A 28 2.03 -14.85 8.88
C ARG A 28 1.27 -16.13 8.53
N VAL A 29 -0.05 -16.06 8.40
CA VAL A 29 -0.90 -17.20 8.03
C VAL A 29 -1.03 -17.31 6.53
N ALA A 30 -1.49 -16.24 5.89
CA ALA A 30 -1.86 -16.24 4.48
C ALA A 30 -0.66 -16.23 3.52
N LEU A 31 0.51 -15.75 3.98
CA LEU A 31 1.77 -15.70 3.24
C LEU A 31 2.86 -16.54 3.92
N SER A 32 2.50 -17.64 4.57
CA SER A 32 3.43 -18.48 5.38
C SER A 32 4.61 -19.07 4.59
N GLY A 33 4.50 -19.12 3.26
CA GLY A 33 5.60 -19.53 2.36
C GLY A 33 6.59 -18.42 1.98
N HIS A 34 6.43 -17.21 2.54
CA HIS A 34 7.19 -16.02 2.17
C HIS A 34 7.89 -15.38 3.38
N ASP A 35 8.98 -14.65 3.12
CA ASP A 35 9.62 -13.77 4.10
C ASP A 35 8.96 -12.39 4.00
N VAL A 36 8.17 -12.02 5.01
CA VAL A 36 7.38 -10.78 5.00
C VAL A 36 7.95 -9.76 5.97
N VAL A 37 8.24 -8.56 5.46
CA VAL A 37 8.64 -7.39 6.25
C VAL A 37 7.56 -6.33 6.15
N ILE A 38 7.07 -5.83 7.28
CA ILE A 38 6.11 -4.73 7.36
C ILE A 38 6.86 -3.46 7.75
N VAL A 39 6.80 -2.43 6.91
CA VAL A 39 7.45 -1.14 7.16
C VAL A 39 6.38 -0.09 7.50
N ILE A 40 6.36 0.34 8.75
CA ILE A 40 5.56 1.48 9.20
C ILE A 40 6.30 2.74 8.77
N ALA A 41 5.81 3.43 7.74
CA ALA A 41 6.42 4.63 7.18
C ALA A 41 5.73 5.89 7.71
N ASP A 42 6.30 6.49 8.76
CA ASP A 42 5.73 7.64 9.45
C ASP A 42 6.09 8.96 8.76
N ASN A 43 5.08 9.60 8.21
CA ASN A 43 5.14 10.89 7.50
C ASN A 43 5.40 12.12 8.39
N GLY A 44 6.11 11.95 9.51
CA GLY A 44 6.38 13.05 10.44
C GLY A 44 5.20 13.34 11.35
N SER A 45 4.62 12.31 11.96
CA SER A 45 3.55 12.40 12.96
C SER A 45 3.97 13.27 14.15
N THR A 46 2.99 13.94 14.75
CA THR A 46 3.16 14.84 15.90
C THR A 46 2.47 14.35 17.16
N ASP A 47 1.77 13.22 17.07
CA ASP A 47 1.09 12.51 18.17
C ASP A 47 1.95 11.32 18.67
N GLY A 48 1.35 10.36 19.37
CA GLY A 48 2.02 9.15 19.86
C GLY A 48 2.36 8.09 18.82
N THR A 49 2.14 8.33 17.51
CA THR A 49 2.41 7.37 16.43
C THR A 49 3.86 6.87 16.45
N GLU A 50 4.84 7.76 16.64
CA GLU A 50 6.26 7.36 16.70
C GLU A 50 6.52 6.38 17.85
N ALA A 51 6.03 6.70 19.05
CA ALA A 51 6.24 5.84 20.22
C ALA A 51 5.61 4.44 20.00
N ALA A 52 4.38 4.41 19.46
CA ALA A 52 3.70 3.18 19.13
C ALA A 52 4.42 2.37 18.05
N GLY A 53 4.88 3.02 16.97
CA GLY A 53 5.60 2.36 15.88
C GLY A 53 6.93 1.74 16.32
N ARG A 54 7.71 2.48 17.13
CA ARG A 54 8.97 1.96 17.73
C ARG A 54 8.73 0.79 18.69
N LEU A 55 7.61 0.79 19.40
CA LEU A 55 7.23 -0.31 20.27
C LEU A 55 6.87 -1.56 19.47
N LEU A 56 6.04 -1.40 18.42
CA LEU A 56 5.66 -2.49 17.51
C LEU A 56 6.87 -3.13 16.83
N GLN A 57 7.85 -2.33 16.40
CA GLN A 57 9.11 -2.84 15.84
C GLN A 57 9.85 -3.75 16.82
N ARG A 58 9.80 -3.47 18.12
CA ARG A 58 10.46 -4.30 19.15
C ARG A 58 9.69 -5.56 19.50
N GLU A 59 8.35 -5.48 19.44
CA GLU A 59 7.46 -6.57 19.86
C GLU A 59 7.18 -7.58 18.76
N LEU A 60 7.16 -7.14 17.49
CA LEU A 60 6.72 -7.97 16.36
C LEU A 60 7.89 -8.26 15.40
N PRO A 61 8.35 -9.53 15.30
CA PRO A 61 9.37 -9.91 14.32
C PRO A 61 8.93 -9.57 12.90
N GLY A 62 9.84 -9.00 12.10
CA GLY A 62 9.54 -8.60 10.71
C GLY A 62 8.86 -7.23 10.60
N VAL A 63 8.60 -6.52 11.70
CA VAL A 63 8.11 -5.14 11.66
C VAL A 63 9.28 -4.16 11.76
N ARG A 64 9.26 -3.12 10.91
CA ARG A 64 10.22 -2.00 10.90
C ARG A 64 9.48 -0.69 11.05
N TYR A 65 10.09 0.26 11.72
CA TYR A 65 9.59 1.63 11.83
C TYR A 65 10.56 2.59 11.15
N LEU A 66 10.05 3.36 10.21
CA LEU A 66 10.79 4.36 9.45
C LEU A 66 10.13 5.73 9.66
N ARG A 67 10.86 6.67 10.28
CA ARG A 67 10.40 8.06 10.39
C ARG A 67 10.97 8.88 9.25
N LEU A 68 10.10 9.62 8.57
CA LEU A 68 10.46 10.49 7.46
C LEU A 68 10.64 11.93 7.90
N ALA A 69 11.59 12.63 7.29
CA ALA A 69 11.80 14.06 7.51
C ALA A 69 10.78 14.92 6.74
N GLY A 70 10.24 14.39 5.63
CA GLY A 70 9.26 15.05 4.76
C GLY A 70 7.86 14.47 4.92
N ARG A 71 6.86 15.16 4.35
CA ARG A 71 5.46 14.71 4.33
C ARG A 71 5.05 14.36 2.91
N GLY A 72 4.41 13.21 2.76
CA GLY A 72 3.81 12.76 1.51
C GLY A 72 3.55 11.26 1.52
N LYS A 73 2.35 10.83 1.12
CA LYS A 73 2.01 9.40 1.01
C LYS A 73 2.96 8.69 0.04
N GLY A 74 3.19 9.29 -1.13
CA GLY A 74 4.11 8.75 -2.14
C GLY A 74 5.54 8.68 -1.64
N LEU A 75 6.02 9.72 -0.93
CA LEU A 75 7.32 9.71 -0.29
C LEU A 75 7.44 8.56 0.71
N ALA A 76 6.42 8.33 1.55
CA ALA A 76 6.42 7.27 2.55
C ALA A 76 6.51 5.87 1.92
N ILE A 77 5.73 5.62 0.86
CA ILE A 77 5.76 4.35 0.14
C ILE A 77 7.13 4.15 -0.51
N ARG A 78 7.65 5.16 -1.18
CA ARG A 78 8.95 5.13 -1.86
C ARG A 78 10.09 4.82 -0.89
N GLU A 79 10.16 5.52 0.23
CA GLU A 79 11.21 5.33 1.22
C GLU A 79 11.07 3.98 1.95
N ALA A 80 9.84 3.52 2.23
CA ALA A 80 9.61 2.18 2.76
C ALA A 80 10.11 1.09 1.80
N TRP A 81 9.83 1.23 0.50
CA TRP A 81 10.26 0.27 -0.51
C TRP A 81 11.78 0.31 -0.74
N ARG A 82 12.41 1.47 -0.58
CA ARG A 82 13.88 1.60 -0.67
C ARG A 82 14.63 1.08 0.55
N SER A 83 13.96 1.00 1.69
CA SER A 83 14.59 0.60 2.95
C SER A 83 14.91 -0.90 3.04
N GLU A 84 14.30 -1.71 2.18
CA GLU A 84 14.42 -3.18 2.20
C GLU A 84 14.44 -3.73 0.78
N ASP A 85 15.36 -4.65 0.49
CA ASP A 85 15.34 -5.39 -0.77
C ASP A 85 14.27 -6.48 -0.73
N ALA A 86 13.46 -6.58 -1.80
CA ALA A 86 12.39 -7.57 -1.91
C ALA A 86 12.13 -8.02 -3.35
N ASP A 87 11.45 -9.15 -3.50
CA ASP A 87 10.95 -9.65 -4.78
C ASP A 87 9.63 -8.99 -5.17
N ALA A 88 8.80 -8.68 -4.16
CA ALA A 88 7.52 -8.01 -4.29
C ALA A 88 7.37 -6.91 -3.23
N TYR A 89 6.81 -5.80 -3.67
CA TYR A 89 6.57 -4.62 -2.86
C TYR A 89 5.07 -4.33 -2.82
N VAL A 90 4.51 -4.28 -1.63
CA VAL A 90 3.09 -3.98 -1.39
C VAL A 90 3.00 -2.66 -0.64
N PHE A 91 1.97 -1.88 -0.89
CA PHE A 91 1.53 -0.86 0.05
C PHE A 91 0.03 -0.96 0.30
N MET A 92 -0.38 -0.54 1.48
CA MET A 92 -1.77 -0.48 1.87
C MET A 92 -2.01 0.68 2.85
N ASP A 93 -3.20 1.26 2.79
CA ASP A 93 -3.59 2.33 3.70
C ASP A 93 -3.80 1.78 5.12
N ALA A 94 -3.38 2.54 6.13
CA ALA A 94 -3.40 2.09 7.53
C ALA A 94 -4.81 1.99 8.15
N ASP A 95 -5.83 2.55 7.49
CA ASP A 95 -7.23 2.45 7.90
C ASP A 95 -7.90 1.11 7.55
N LEU A 96 -7.16 0.23 6.85
CA LEU A 96 -7.66 -1.06 6.35
C LEU A 96 -8.98 -0.95 5.58
N ALA A 97 -9.15 0.16 4.82
CA ALA A 97 -10.32 0.37 3.97
C ALA A 97 -10.48 -0.68 2.87
N THR A 98 -9.45 -1.49 2.64
CA THR A 98 -9.40 -2.65 1.74
C THR A 98 -9.30 -3.95 2.54
N ASP A 99 -9.98 -4.98 2.06
CA ASP A 99 -9.98 -6.30 2.70
C ASP A 99 -8.58 -6.94 2.61
N LEU A 100 -8.01 -7.32 3.74
CA LEU A 100 -6.74 -8.05 3.82
C LEU A 100 -6.78 -9.39 3.06
N ALA A 101 -7.96 -9.99 2.91
CA ALA A 101 -8.13 -11.24 2.16
C ALA A 101 -7.68 -11.12 0.68
N ALA A 102 -7.58 -9.90 0.13
CA ALA A 102 -7.05 -9.66 -1.20
C ALA A 102 -5.50 -9.72 -1.27
N LEU A 103 -4.78 -9.64 -0.13
CA LEU A 103 -3.31 -9.61 -0.11
C LEU A 103 -2.67 -10.84 -0.79
N PRO A 104 -3.09 -12.09 -0.53
CA PRO A 104 -2.51 -13.25 -1.20
C PRO A 104 -2.70 -13.24 -2.71
N GLU A 105 -3.84 -12.76 -3.19
CA GLU A 105 -4.11 -12.66 -4.64
C GLU A 105 -3.22 -11.60 -5.30
N LEU A 106 -3.01 -10.44 -4.66
CA LEU A 106 -2.07 -9.43 -5.16
C LEU A 106 -0.65 -9.99 -5.29
N VAL A 107 -0.19 -10.70 -4.25
CA VAL A 107 1.14 -11.34 -4.24
C VAL A 107 1.22 -12.40 -5.34
N ARG A 108 0.22 -13.25 -5.45
CA ARG A 108 0.15 -14.30 -6.48
C ARG A 108 0.24 -13.72 -7.90
N ARG A 109 -0.41 -12.58 -8.17
CA ARG A 109 -0.30 -11.91 -9.47
C ARG A 109 1.14 -11.50 -9.78
N ILE A 110 1.88 -11.04 -8.78
CA ILE A 110 3.31 -10.71 -8.96
C ILE A 110 4.13 -11.98 -9.21
N GLU A 111 3.85 -13.08 -8.50
CA GLU A 111 4.49 -14.38 -8.75
C GLU A 111 4.22 -14.91 -10.17
N ASP A 112 3.01 -14.71 -10.66
CA ASP A 112 2.60 -15.08 -12.02
C ASP A 112 3.21 -14.16 -13.11
N GLY A 113 4.03 -13.16 -12.72
CA GLY A 113 4.79 -12.31 -13.62
C GLY A 113 4.19 -10.94 -13.90
N ALA A 114 3.11 -10.54 -13.22
CA ALA A 114 2.60 -9.18 -13.34
C ALA A 114 3.61 -8.15 -12.81
N GLY A 115 3.78 -7.04 -13.51
CA GLY A 115 4.59 -5.91 -13.04
C GLY A 115 3.92 -5.18 -11.89
N LEU A 116 2.61 -4.93 -12.01
CA LEU A 116 1.76 -4.23 -11.04
C LEU A 116 0.44 -5.00 -10.87
N ALA A 117 0.00 -5.17 -9.64
CA ALA A 117 -1.32 -5.66 -9.27
C ALA A 117 -2.03 -4.62 -8.40
N VAL A 118 -3.28 -4.31 -8.71
CA VAL A 118 -4.07 -3.27 -8.03
C VAL A 118 -5.30 -3.89 -7.42
N GLY A 119 -5.51 -3.68 -6.13
CA GLY A 119 -6.76 -4.04 -5.46
C GLY A 119 -7.92 -3.23 -6.04
N SER A 120 -9.11 -3.82 -6.07
CA SER A 120 -10.30 -3.12 -6.54
C SER A 120 -11.37 -3.10 -5.44
N ARG A 121 -11.79 -1.90 -5.08
CA ARG A 121 -12.92 -1.68 -4.18
C ARG A 121 -14.27 -1.82 -4.90
N PHE A 122 -14.25 -2.07 -6.19
CA PHE A 122 -15.42 -2.24 -7.07
C PHE A 122 -15.61 -3.68 -7.55
N HIS A 123 -14.77 -4.61 -7.09
CA HIS A 123 -14.98 -6.03 -7.39
C HIS A 123 -16.30 -6.51 -6.80
N GLN A 124 -16.98 -7.47 -7.47
CA GLN A 124 -18.32 -7.93 -7.07
C GLN A 124 -18.38 -8.46 -5.63
N ASP A 125 -17.24 -8.94 -5.11
CA ASP A 125 -17.11 -9.47 -3.75
C ASP A 125 -16.65 -8.42 -2.73
N SER A 126 -16.46 -7.16 -3.12
CA SER A 126 -16.02 -6.10 -2.21
C SER A 126 -17.18 -5.54 -1.40
N VAL A 127 -17.17 -5.72 -0.08
CA VAL A 127 -18.15 -5.11 0.83
C VAL A 127 -17.67 -3.71 1.22
N VAL A 128 -18.20 -2.68 0.57
CA VAL A 128 -17.85 -1.27 0.87
C VAL A 128 -19.11 -0.45 1.08
N GLU A 129 -19.34 -0.02 2.32
CA GLU A 129 -20.40 0.95 2.63
C GLU A 129 -19.92 2.38 2.27
N ARG A 130 -20.54 2.99 1.26
CA ARG A 130 -20.24 4.36 0.83
C ARG A 130 -21.49 5.18 0.65
N SER A 131 -21.39 6.48 0.97
CA SER A 131 -22.45 7.43 0.64
C SER A 131 -22.62 7.53 -0.89
N MET A 132 -23.86 7.75 -1.34
CA MET A 132 -24.22 7.90 -2.77
C MET A 132 -23.39 8.97 -3.49
N PHE A 133 -23.09 10.09 -2.83
CA PHE A 133 -22.28 11.18 -3.38
C PHE A 133 -20.85 10.72 -3.69
N ARG A 134 -20.21 9.97 -2.80
CA ARG A 134 -18.86 9.42 -3.02
C ARG A 134 -18.84 8.37 -4.13
N LYS A 135 -19.93 7.60 -4.31
CA LYS A 135 -20.05 6.63 -5.42
C LYS A 135 -20.08 7.34 -6.77
N VAL A 136 -20.88 8.41 -6.90
CA VAL A 136 -20.97 9.21 -8.15
C VAL A 136 -19.63 9.88 -8.48
N LEU A 137 -18.98 10.48 -7.50
CA LEU A 137 -17.69 11.17 -7.69
C LEU A 137 -16.58 10.16 -8.10
N SER A 138 -16.55 8.99 -7.44
CA SER A 138 -15.59 7.94 -7.77
C SER A 138 -15.83 7.35 -9.16
N HIS A 139 -17.08 7.22 -9.58
CA HIS A 139 -17.43 6.72 -10.92
C HIS A 139 -17.03 7.72 -12.01
N GLY A 140 -17.30 9.02 -11.79
CA GLY A 140 -16.88 10.09 -12.70
C GLY A 140 -15.37 10.18 -12.85
N TYR A 141 -14.62 10.11 -11.74
CA TYR A 141 -13.16 10.11 -11.76
C TYR A 141 -12.58 8.88 -12.50
N ARG A 142 -13.13 7.70 -12.26
CA ARG A 142 -12.74 6.47 -12.96
C ARG A 142 -12.97 6.56 -14.47
N THR A 143 -14.16 7.04 -14.90
CA THR A 143 -14.49 7.20 -16.32
C THR A 143 -13.51 8.20 -16.97
N LEU A 144 -13.23 9.31 -16.29
CA LEU A 144 -12.27 10.32 -16.76
C LEU A 144 -10.86 9.70 -16.92
N LEU A 145 -10.38 8.98 -15.91
CA LEU A 145 -9.06 8.34 -15.96
C LEU A 145 -9.00 7.27 -17.06
N GLY A 146 -10.03 6.43 -17.22
CA GLY A 146 -10.08 5.40 -18.27
C GLY A 146 -10.03 6.01 -19.67
N VAL A 147 -10.71 7.16 -19.89
CA VAL A 147 -10.71 7.85 -21.19
C VAL A 147 -9.38 8.60 -21.45
N VAL A 148 -8.81 9.21 -20.40
CA VAL A 148 -7.63 10.08 -20.55
C VAL A 148 -6.32 9.27 -20.55
N LEU A 149 -6.26 8.17 -19.79
CA LEU A 149 -5.02 7.42 -19.56
C LEU A 149 -4.93 6.10 -20.32
N ASP A 150 -5.99 5.70 -21.02
CA ASP A 150 -6.06 4.44 -21.79
C ASP A 150 -5.57 3.23 -20.97
N THR A 151 -6.05 3.12 -19.72
CA THR A 151 -5.61 2.09 -18.77
C THR A 151 -6.74 1.10 -18.47
N ASP A 152 -6.41 -0.19 -18.45
CA ASP A 152 -7.32 -1.29 -18.08
C ASP A 152 -7.53 -1.41 -16.55
N VAL A 153 -6.85 -0.59 -15.76
CA VAL A 153 -6.92 -0.65 -14.30
C VAL A 153 -8.24 -0.08 -13.77
N ALA A 154 -9.05 -0.91 -13.17
CA ALA A 154 -10.41 -0.58 -12.75
C ALA A 154 -10.48 0.42 -11.58
N ASP A 155 -9.52 0.45 -10.66
CA ASP A 155 -9.51 1.32 -9.46
C ASP A 155 -8.12 1.92 -9.23
N VAL A 156 -7.69 2.79 -10.14
CA VAL A 156 -6.38 3.46 -10.10
C VAL A 156 -6.06 4.09 -8.73
N PRO A 157 -6.97 4.81 -8.05
CA PRO A 157 -6.69 5.41 -6.76
C PRO A 157 -6.81 4.44 -5.55
N CYS A 158 -6.91 3.12 -5.78
CA CYS A 158 -6.97 2.17 -4.69
C CYS A 158 -5.65 2.15 -3.90
N GLY A 159 -5.73 2.42 -2.60
CA GLY A 159 -4.57 2.41 -1.68
C GLY A 159 -4.09 1.00 -1.31
N PHE A 160 -4.27 0.02 -2.20
CA PHE A 160 -3.79 -1.35 -2.02
C PHE A 160 -3.23 -1.89 -3.33
N LYS A 161 -1.90 -1.92 -3.43
CA LYS A 161 -1.20 -2.33 -4.65
C LYS A 161 0.00 -3.20 -4.32
N ALA A 162 0.35 -4.08 -5.27
CA ALA A 162 1.60 -4.82 -5.25
C ALA A 162 2.38 -4.56 -6.55
N ALA A 163 3.70 -4.43 -6.44
CA ALA A 163 4.61 -4.21 -7.55
C ALA A 163 5.77 -5.21 -7.49
N SER A 164 6.22 -5.67 -8.66
CA SER A 164 7.42 -6.51 -8.75
C SER A 164 8.69 -5.68 -8.51
N SER A 165 9.76 -6.33 -8.06
CA SER A 165 11.07 -5.69 -7.89
C SER A 165 11.59 -5.08 -9.20
N ARG A 166 11.29 -5.70 -10.33
CA ARG A 166 11.63 -5.14 -11.66
C ARG A 166 10.91 -3.83 -11.90
N LEU A 167 9.59 -3.78 -11.72
CA LEU A 167 8.82 -2.56 -11.92
C LEU A 167 9.30 -1.45 -10.98
N VAL A 168 9.53 -1.75 -9.71
CA VAL A 168 10.01 -0.77 -8.73
C VAL A 168 11.36 -0.20 -9.17
N ARG A 169 12.29 -1.03 -9.63
CA ARG A 169 13.60 -0.57 -10.12
C ARG A 169 13.49 0.29 -11.37
N ASP A 170 12.65 -0.13 -12.34
CA ASP A 170 12.60 0.47 -13.66
C ASP A 170 11.69 1.72 -13.72
N VAL A 171 10.60 1.73 -12.96
CA VAL A 171 9.54 2.75 -13.01
C VAL A 171 9.63 3.76 -11.87
N MET A 172 9.94 3.32 -10.64
CA MET A 172 9.93 4.18 -9.46
C MET A 172 10.82 5.43 -9.58
N PRO A 173 12.00 5.41 -10.24
CA PRO A 173 12.81 6.62 -10.44
C PRO A 173 12.10 7.72 -11.26
N ALA A 174 11.14 7.34 -12.10
CA ALA A 174 10.39 8.26 -12.95
C ALA A 174 9.11 8.78 -12.28
N VAL A 175 8.65 8.15 -11.19
CA VAL A 175 7.50 8.63 -10.41
C VAL A 175 7.93 9.85 -9.59
N CYS A 176 7.33 11.01 -9.84
CA CYS A 176 7.74 12.29 -9.27
C CYS A 176 6.85 12.78 -8.13
N ASP A 177 5.58 12.38 -8.09
CA ASP A 177 4.66 12.85 -7.06
C ASP A 177 4.95 12.17 -5.71
N ASP A 178 5.22 12.98 -4.70
CA ASP A 178 5.46 12.51 -3.32
C ASP A 178 4.19 12.49 -2.46
N ARG A 179 3.03 12.92 -3.02
CA ARG A 179 1.78 13.09 -2.28
C ARG A 179 0.71 12.07 -2.72
N TRP A 180 -0.49 12.57 -2.91
CA TRP A 180 -1.67 11.72 -3.19
C TRP A 180 -1.80 11.28 -4.64
N PHE A 181 -1.17 11.98 -5.58
CA PHE A 181 -1.20 11.60 -6.99
C PHE A 181 -0.24 10.45 -7.31
N PHE A 182 0.66 10.10 -6.38
CA PHE A 182 1.58 8.96 -6.48
C PHE A 182 0.91 7.69 -6.98
N ASP A 183 -0.26 7.35 -6.39
CA ASP A 183 -1.03 6.16 -6.74
C ASP A 183 -1.40 6.10 -8.22
N THR A 184 -1.78 7.24 -8.78
CA THR A 184 -2.16 7.38 -10.19
C THR A 184 -0.93 7.39 -11.07
N GLU A 185 0.09 8.16 -10.71
CA GLU A 185 1.33 8.23 -11.49
C GLU A 185 2.03 6.88 -11.60
N LEU A 186 2.07 6.10 -10.50
CA LEU A 186 2.63 4.75 -10.51
C LEU A 186 1.92 3.85 -11.54
N VAL A 187 0.59 3.87 -11.56
CA VAL A 187 -0.20 3.04 -12.50
C VAL A 187 0.01 3.48 -13.95
N VAL A 188 0.08 4.80 -14.21
CA VAL A 188 0.25 5.34 -15.56
C VAL A 188 1.62 5.02 -16.15
N ARG A 189 2.63 4.91 -15.28
CA ARG A 189 4.01 4.61 -15.70
C ARG A 189 4.34 3.12 -15.75
N ALA A 190 3.51 2.29 -15.14
CA ALA A 190 3.69 0.83 -15.08
C ALA A 190 3.32 0.14 -16.39
#